data_584e99671d2a54fdeae1d4416d3103e6
#
_entry.id   584e99671d2a54fdeae1d4416d3103e6
#
_cell.length_a   1.000
_cell.length_b   1.000
_cell.length_c   1.000
_cell.angle_alpha   90.00
_cell.angle_beta   90.00
_cell.angle_gamma   90.00
#
_symmetry.space_group_name_H-M   'P 1'
#
loop_
_entity.id
_entity.type
_entity.pdbx_description
1 polymer ?
#
loop_
_entity_poly.entity_id
_entity_poly.type
_entity_poly.pdbx_seq_one_letter_code
_entity_poly.pdbx_strand_id
1 'polypeptide(L)'
;MRAVNTWGRVHWLLAGLLIMFCGSAMAKLSFFPPAQGDIASLTAEKTVVSYLQQHHRLPDYFITKRKARAAGWDPRSGNLCDVLPGKAIGGDHFSNREQTLPSAPGRVWREADIDYHCGRRGADRVLFANDGLIYVSRDHYKNVVRVE
;
A
#
# COMPACT_ATOMS: atom_id res chain seq x y z
N MET A 1 8.29 60.34 77.84
CA MET A 1 8.91 59.35 78.74
C MET A 1 8.71 57.96 78.21
N ARG A 2 9.86 57.25 78.03
CA ARG A 2 10.05 55.77 77.92
C ARG A 2 9.19 55.04 76.91
N ALA A 3 9.67 54.71 75.72
CA ALA A 3 10.45 53.57 75.24
C ALA A 3 10.16 52.23 76.01
N VAL A 4 9.58 51.29 75.27
CA VAL A 4 9.92 49.85 75.51
C VAL A 4 9.82 49.11 74.17
N ASN A 5 10.95 48.63 73.73
CA ASN A 5 11.13 47.65 72.67
C ASN A 5 10.53 46.31 73.01
N THR A 6 9.87 45.65 72.07
CA THR A 6 9.81 44.22 72.10
C THR A 6 10.04 43.66 70.72
N TRP A 7 11.13 42.99 70.63
CA TRP A 7 11.55 42.21 69.48
C TRP A 7 10.61 41.02 69.25
N GLY A 8 9.86 41.04 68.15
CA GLY A 8 9.17 39.85 67.66
C GLY A 8 10.02 39.20 66.59
N ARG A 9 10.57 38.06 66.94
CA ARG A 9 11.30 37.20 65.98
C ARG A 9 10.34 36.69 64.98
N VAL A 10 10.48 37.17 63.74
CA VAL A 10 9.80 36.60 62.60
C VAL A 10 10.59 35.37 62.13
N HIS A 11 10.03 34.20 62.37
CA HIS A 11 10.54 32.95 61.84
C HIS A 11 10.17 32.90 60.38
N TRP A 12 11.15 32.98 59.53
CA TRP A 12 11.02 32.68 58.11
C TRP A 12 10.91 31.17 57.95
N LEU A 13 9.69 30.66 57.82
CA LEU A 13 9.46 29.32 57.32
C LEU A 13 9.63 29.38 55.81
N LEU A 14 10.79 28.97 55.36
CA LEU A 14 11.02 28.61 53.96
C LEU A 14 10.20 27.37 53.64
N ALA A 15 8.98 27.56 53.17
CA ALA A 15 8.23 26.53 52.51
C ALA A 15 8.87 26.34 51.14
N GLY A 16 9.73 25.36 51.03
CA GLY A 16 10.27 24.90 49.73
C GLY A 16 9.15 24.37 48.87
N LEU A 17 8.73 25.17 47.90
CA LEU A 17 7.82 24.71 46.82
C LEU A 17 8.62 23.79 45.88
N LEU A 18 8.55 22.50 46.15
CA LEU A 18 9.08 21.48 45.23
C LEU A 18 8.19 21.46 44.01
N ILE A 19 8.53 22.23 42.97
CA ILE A 19 7.91 22.14 41.69
C ILE A 19 8.40 20.85 41.05
N MET A 20 7.59 19.79 41.20
CA MET A 20 7.73 18.59 40.36
C MET A 20 7.45 18.98 38.91
N PHE A 21 8.52 19.19 38.16
CA PHE A 21 8.46 19.16 36.72
C PHE A 21 8.11 17.72 36.33
N CYS A 22 6.81 17.44 36.20
CA CYS A 22 6.33 16.27 35.52
C CYS A 22 6.64 16.49 34.03
N GLY A 23 7.84 16.09 33.62
CA GLY A 23 8.25 16.05 32.25
C GLY A 23 7.35 15.06 31.51
N SER A 24 6.29 15.57 30.90
CA SER A 24 5.52 14.82 29.93
C SER A 24 6.46 14.51 28.76
N ALA A 25 7.11 13.35 28.83
CA ALA A 25 7.74 12.77 27.68
C ALA A 25 6.63 12.52 26.64
N MET A 26 6.40 13.49 25.78
CA MET A 26 5.66 13.28 24.55
C MET A 26 6.45 12.26 23.75
N ALA A 27 6.05 11.01 23.85
CA ALA A 27 6.45 9.99 22.92
C ALA A 27 6.06 10.52 21.53
N LYS A 28 7.04 11.00 20.76
CA LYS A 28 6.87 11.24 19.35
C LYS A 28 6.51 9.89 18.74
N LEU A 29 5.22 9.65 18.52
CA LEU A 29 4.80 8.59 17.64
C LEU A 29 5.44 8.93 16.27
N SER A 30 6.56 8.32 15.99
CA SER A 30 7.11 8.30 14.65
C SER A 30 6.09 7.54 13.81
N PHE A 31 5.24 8.27 13.12
CA PHE A 31 4.39 7.73 12.08
C PHE A 31 5.32 7.36 10.93
N PHE A 32 5.97 6.20 11.04
CA PHE A 32 6.56 5.57 9.87
C PHE A 32 5.39 5.10 9.04
N PRO A 33 5.20 5.59 7.81
CA PRO A 33 4.27 4.95 6.92
C PRO A 33 4.68 3.48 6.87
N PRO A 34 3.71 2.53 6.86
CA PRO A 34 4.05 1.13 6.70
C PRO A 34 4.99 1.04 5.51
N ALA A 35 6.13 0.39 5.70
CA ALA A 35 7.06 0.15 4.62
C ALA A 35 6.23 -0.43 3.47
N GLN A 36 6.07 0.35 2.40
CA GLN A 36 5.40 -0.16 1.21
C GLN A 36 6.25 -1.34 0.81
N GLY A 37 5.66 -2.53 0.88
CA GLY A 37 6.37 -3.73 0.51
C GLY A 37 6.99 -3.52 -0.87
N ASP A 38 8.19 -4.06 -1.07
CA ASP A 38 8.81 -4.08 -2.38
C ASP A 38 7.79 -4.52 -3.44
N ILE A 39 7.75 -3.85 -4.59
CA ILE A 39 6.77 -4.11 -5.64
C ILE A 39 6.77 -5.59 -6.07
N ALA A 40 7.92 -6.25 -6.02
CA ALA A 40 8.03 -7.67 -6.30
C ALA A 40 7.23 -8.51 -5.29
N SER A 41 7.32 -8.19 -4.01
CA SER A 41 6.55 -8.86 -2.95
C SER A 41 5.05 -8.56 -3.04
N LEU A 42 4.69 -7.31 -3.34
CA LEU A 42 3.30 -6.88 -3.49
C LEU A 42 2.63 -7.55 -4.70
N THR A 43 3.36 -7.76 -5.77
CA THR A 43 2.86 -8.37 -7.02
C THR A 43 3.14 -9.87 -7.13
N ALA A 44 3.75 -10.49 -6.12
CA ALA A 44 3.94 -11.93 -6.10
C ALA A 44 2.61 -12.65 -6.37
N GLU A 45 2.63 -13.67 -7.24
CA GLU A 45 1.41 -14.41 -7.62
C GLU A 45 0.54 -14.76 -6.42
N LYS A 46 1.13 -15.41 -5.42
CA LYS A 46 0.42 -15.84 -4.22
C LYS A 46 -0.26 -14.67 -3.50
N THR A 47 0.42 -13.53 -3.39
CA THR A 47 -0.11 -12.32 -2.73
C THR A 47 -1.34 -11.80 -3.46
N VAL A 48 -1.25 -11.65 -4.79
CA VAL A 48 -2.33 -11.10 -5.60
C VAL A 48 -3.50 -12.07 -5.69
N VAL A 49 -3.24 -13.34 -5.91
CA VAL A 49 -4.28 -14.39 -5.97
C VAL A 49 -5.04 -14.47 -4.65
N SER A 50 -4.35 -14.53 -3.52
CA SER A 50 -5.01 -14.59 -2.20
C SER A 50 -5.88 -13.35 -1.95
N TYR A 51 -5.43 -12.18 -2.36
CA TYR A 51 -6.21 -10.95 -2.24
C TYR A 51 -7.48 -11.00 -3.11
N LEU A 52 -7.36 -11.43 -4.36
CA LEU A 52 -8.49 -11.59 -5.28
C LEU A 52 -9.52 -12.58 -4.74
N GLN A 53 -9.08 -13.72 -4.19
CA GLN A 53 -9.96 -14.74 -3.59
C GLN A 53 -10.75 -14.18 -2.40
N GLN A 54 -10.12 -13.33 -1.58
CA GLN A 54 -10.73 -12.76 -0.37
C GLN A 54 -11.61 -11.54 -0.67
N HIS A 55 -11.21 -10.68 -1.61
CA HIS A 55 -11.80 -9.35 -1.80
C HIS A 55 -12.53 -9.18 -3.13
N HIS A 56 -12.40 -10.11 -4.07
CA HIS A 56 -12.99 -10.06 -5.43
C HIS A 56 -12.61 -8.80 -6.22
N ARG A 57 -11.51 -8.16 -5.87
CA ARG A 57 -10.94 -6.97 -6.51
C ARG A 57 -9.43 -6.94 -6.31
N LEU A 58 -8.74 -6.18 -7.17
CA LEU A 58 -7.30 -5.95 -6.99
C LEU A 58 -7.01 -5.04 -5.78
N PRO A 59 -5.83 -5.21 -5.16
CA PRO A 59 -5.29 -4.23 -4.22
C PRO A 59 -5.17 -2.83 -4.83
N ASP A 60 -5.21 -1.79 -3.99
CA ASP A 60 -5.23 -0.39 -4.42
C ASP A 60 -3.90 0.10 -5.03
N TYR A 61 -2.82 -0.68 -4.93
CA TYR A 61 -1.56 -0.36 -5.61
C TYR A 61 -1.55 -0.73 -7.09
N PHE A 62 -2.58 -1.37 -7.62
CA PHE A 62 -2.72 -1.55 -9.06
C PHE A 62 -3.33 -0.32 -9.73
N ILE A 63 -2.85 -0.01 -10.92
CA ILE A 63 -3.28 1.13 -11.74
C ILE A 63 -3.48 0.68 -13.18
N THR A 64 -4.54 1.16 -13.83
CA THR A 64 -4.79 0.84 -15.25
C THR A 64 -3.77 1.50 -16.16
N LYS A 65 -3.55 0.91 -17.34
CA LYS A 65 -2.63 1.45 -18.35
C LYS A 65 -2.94 2.90 -18.72
N ARG A 66 -4.21 3.24 -18.87
CA ARG A 66 -4.63 4.62 -19.19
C ARG A 66 -4.22 5.61 -18.11
N LYS A 67 -4.50 5.29 -16.86
CA LYS A 67 -4.14 6.16 -15.71
C LYS A 67 -2.63 6.26 -15.55
N ALA A 68 -1.91 5.16 -15.71
CA ALA A 68 -0.45 5.16 -15.61
C ALA A 68 0.19 6.03 -16.71
N ARG A 69 -0.27 5.93 -17.95
CA ARG A 69 0.21 6.79 -19.05
C ARG A 69 -0.08 8.26 -18.79
N ALA A 70 -1.26 8.59 -18.26
CA ALA A 70 -1.60 9.96 -17.89
C ALA A 70 -0.67 10.52 -16.81
N ALA A 71 -0.08 9.66 -15.97
CA ALA A 71 0.91 10.02 -14.95
C ALA A 71 2.37 9.98 -15.44
N GLY A 72 2.62 9.74 -16.73
CA GLY A 72 3.95 9.77 -17.32
C GLY A 72 4.61 8.41 -17.56
N TRP A 73 3.88 7.31 -17.34
CA TRP A 73 4.41 5.99 -17.65
C TRP A 73 4.57 5.78 -19.17
N ASP A 74 5.78 5.38 -19.56
CA ASP A 74 6.10 4.89 -20.92
C ASP A 74 6.48 3.41 -20.84
N PRO A 75 5.67 2.52 -21.43
CA PRO A 75 5.94 1.08 -21.43
C PRO A 75 7.28 0.70 -22.06
N ARG A 76 7.76 1.49 -23.03
CA ARG A 76 9.01 1.19 -23.74
C ARG A 76 10.24 1.47 -22.87
N SER A 77 10.20 2.56 -22.12
CA SER A 77 11.28 2.91 -21.20
C SER A 77 11.23 2.09 -19.90
N GLY A 78 10.06 1.57 -19.53
CA GLY A 78 9.90 0.81 -18.30
C GLY A 78 10.02 1.65 -17.04
N ASN A 79 9.57 2.90 -17.07
CA ASN A 79 9.76 3.90 -16.02
C ASN A 79 8.67 3.90 -14.94
N LEU A 80 7.85 2.84 -14.84
CA LEU A 80 6.70 2.83 -13.93
C LEU A 80 7.10 3.10 -12.46
N CYS A 81 8.13 2.41 -11.99
CA CYS A 81 8.60 2.58 -10.60
C CYS A 81 9.17 3.97 -10.33
N ASP A 82 9.65 4.67 -11.35
CA ASP A 82 10.17 6.03 -11.22
C ASP A 82 9.06 7.06 -11.13
N VAL A 83 8.04 6.96 -11.98
CA VAL A 83 6.94 7.94 -12.06
C VAL A 83 5.78 7.61 -11.10
N LEU A 84 5.61 6.35 -10.77
CA LEU A 84 4.55 5.85 -9.89
C LEU A 84 5.12 4.81 -8.89
N PRO A 85 5.96 5.25 -7.93
CA PRO A 85 6.54 4.36 -6.93
C PRO A 85 5.46 3.53 -6.21
N GLY A 86 5.71 2.22 -6.06
CA GLY A 86 4.79 1.32 -5.36
C GLY A 86 3.54 0.95 -6.16
N LYS A 87 3.46 1.25 -7.46
CA LYS A 87 2.35 0.86 -8.33
C LYS A 87 2.73 -0.24 -9.32
N ALA A 88 1.74 -1.04 -9.68
CA ALA A 88 1.83 -2.06 -10.73
C ALA A 88 0.66 -1.90 -11.71
N ILE A 89 0.85 -2.37 -12.94
CA ILE A 89 -0.22 -2.28 -13.97
C ILE A 89 -1.24 -3.39 -13.74
N GLY A 90 -2.50 -3.01 -13.64
CA GLY A 90 -3.60 -3.96 -13.51
C GLY A 90 -4.96 -3.30 -13.45
N GLY A 91 -5.99 -4.13 -13.68
CA GLY A 91 -7.39 -3.71 -13.68
C GLY A 91 -7.97 -3.40 -15.05
N ASP A 92 -7.17 -3.46 -16.10
CA ASP A 92 -7.66 -3.29 -17.46
C ASP A 92 -8.57 -4.46 -17.89
N HIS A 93 -9.56 -4.15 -18.71
CA HIS A 93 -10.42 -5.16 -19.32
C HIS A 93 -9.61 -6.07 -20.26
N PHE A 94 -9.81 -7.37 -20.14
CA PHE A 94 -9.25 -8.37 -21.04
C PHE A 94 -10.33 -8.88 -21.97
N SER A 95 -10.15 -8.68 -23.27
CA SER A 95 -11.21 -8.94 -24.27
C SER A 95 -11.47 -10.42 -24.55
N ASN A 96 -10.55 -11.31 -24.19
CA ASN A 96 -10.66 -12.77 -24.44
C ASN A 96 -11.01 -13.14 -25.89
N ARG A 97 -10.48 -12.39 -26.87
CA ARG A 97 -10.81 -12.57 -28.29
C ARG A 97 -10.49 -13.95 -28.83
N GLU A 98 -9.41 -14.56 -28.31
CA GLU A 98 -8.97 -15.89 -28.71
C GLU A 98 -9.68 -17.01 -27.93
N GLN A 99 -10.59 -16.65 -27.04
CA GLN A 99 -11.37 -17.58 -26.21
C GLN A 99 -10.53 -18.58 -25.41
N THR A 100 -9.35 -18.18 -24.97
CA THR A 100 -8.48 -18.97 -24.10
C THR A 100 -9.05 -19.13 -22.70
N LEU A 101 -9.91 -18.20 -22.28
CA LEU A 101 -10.62 -18.23 -21.02
C LEU A 101 -12.09 -18.60 -21.23
N PRO A 102 -12.73 -19.29 -20.26
CA PRO A 102 -14.13 -19.69 -20.41
C PRO A 102 -15.04 -18.44 -20.40
N SER A 103 -15.86 -18.32 -21.44
CA SER A 103 -16.88 -17.28 -21.55
C SER A 103 -18.18 -17.70 -20.89
N ALA A 104 -18.93 -16.74 -20.35
CA ALA A 104 -20.30 -16.92 -19.86
C ALA A 104 -21.07 -15.60 -19.96
N PRO A 105 -22.41 -15.62 -20.00
CA PRO A 105 -23.21 -14.40 -19.99
C PRO A 105 -22.88 -13.55 -18.77
N GLY A 106 -22.61 -12.24 -18.99
CA GLY A 106 -22.27 -11.29 -17.93
C GLY A 106 -20.86 -11.40 -17.35
N ARG A 107 -20.06 -12.39 -17.77
CA ARG A 107 -18.68 -12.53 -17.31
C ARG A 107 -17.78 -11.50 -17.98
N VAL A 108 -17.06 -10.76 -17.13
CA VAL A 108 -16.08 -9.75 -17.55
C VAL A 108 -14.70 -10.17 -17.03
N TRP A 109 -13.76 -10.30 -17.93
CA TRP A 109 -12.37 -10.60 -17.62
C TRP A 109 -11.55 -9.32 -17.47
N ARG A 110 -10.66 -9.31 -16.49
CA ARG A 110 -9.64 -8.29 -16.29
C ARG A 110 -8.28 -8.91 -16.10
N GLU A 111 -7.24 -8.14 -16.35
CA GLU A 111 -5.84 -8.57 -16.21
C GLU A 111 -5.08 -7.72 -15.21
N ALA A 112 -4.04 -8.28 -14.62
CA ALA A 112 -3.04 -7.56 -13.86
C ALA A 112 -1.67 -8.22 -13.98
N ASP A 113 -0.62 -7.42 -13.82
CA ASP A 113 0.74 -7.93 -13.73
C ASP A 113 0.94 -8.67 -12.41
N ILE A 114 1.63 -9.78 -12.46
CA ILE A 114 2.18 -10.47 -11.30
C ILE A 114 3.69 -10.63 -11.46
N ASP A 115 4.36 -10.85 -10.34
CA ASP A 115 5.83 -11.01 -10.28
C ASP A 115 6.57 -9.87 -11.00
N TYR A 116 6.14 -8.63 -10.77
CA TYR A 116 6.72 -7.43 -11.38
C TYR A 116 7.89 -6.91 -10.55
N HIS A 117 9.03 -6.67 -11.20
CA HIS A 117 10.29 -6.27 -10.57
C HIS A 117 10.81 -4.88 -11.00
N CYS A 118 9.92 -3.97 -11.38
CA CYS A 118 10.26 -2.70 -12.03
C CYS A 118 10.83 -2.87 -13.46
N GLY A 119 11.10 -1.77 -14.12
CA GLY A 119 11.48 -1.79 -15.52
C GLY A 119 10.33 -2.13 -16.45
N ARG A 120 10.64 -2.74 -17.59
CA ARG A 120 9.63 -3.19 -18.54
C ARG A 120 8.78 -4.30 -17.94
N ARG A 121 7.50 -4.31 -18.32
CA ARG A 121 6.58 -5.37 -17.91
C ARG A 121 7.05 -6.73 -18.42
N GLY A 122 7.05 -7.72 -17.54
CA GLY A 122 7.26 -9.12 -17.89
C GLY A 122 6.06 -9.73 -18.62
N ALA A 123 6.05 -11.07 -18.76
CA ALA A 123 4.98 -11.82 -19.42
C ALA A 123 3.92 -12.37 -18.45
N ASP A 124 4.18 -12.34 -17.16
CA ASP A 124 3.34 -12.95 -16.15
C ASP A 124 2.11 -12.11 -15.85
N ARG A 125 0.93 -12.75 -15.90
CA ARG A 125 -0.37 -12.11 -15.71
C ARG A 125 -1.28 -12.96 -14.83
N VAL A 126 -2.06 -12.29 -14.01
CA VAL A 126 -3.28 -12.86 -13.44
C VAL A 126 -4.47 -12.34 -14.25
N LEU A 127 -5.39 -13.24 -14.54
CA LEU A 127 -6.64 -12.98 -15.24
C LEU A 127 -7.77 -13.34 -14.28
N PHE A 128 -8.67 -12.44 -14.04
CA PHE A 128 -9.74 -12.64 -13.06
C PHE A 128 -11.06 -12.13 -13.58
N ALA A 129 -12.12 -12.85 -13.25
CA ALA A 129 -13.47 -12.54 -13.67
C ALA A 129 -14.30 -11.98 -12.51
N ASN A 130 -15.33 -11.21 -12.85
CA ASN A 130 -16.29 -10.66 -11.90
C ASN A 130 -17.10 -11.73 -11.15
N ASP A 131 -17.12 -12.97 -11.61
CA ASP A 131 -17.77 -14.11 -10.96
C ASP A 131 -16.81 -15.02 -10.19
N GLY A 132 -15.57 -14.57 -9.95
CA GLY A 132 -14.64 -15.22 -9.03
C GLY A 132 -13.63 -16.17 -9.67
N LEU A 133 -13.68 -16.41 -10.99
CA LEU A 133 -12.67 -17.22 -11.65
C LEU A 133 -11.32 -16.51 -11.69
N ILE A 134 -10.25 -17.23 -11.43
CA ILE A 134 -8.87 -16.73 -11.48
C ILE A 134 -8.02 -17.69 -12.30
N TYR A 135 -7.26 -17.13 -13.23
CA TYR A 135 -6.29 -17.83 -14.06
C TYR A 135 -4.95 -17.10 -14.04
N VAL A 136 -3.87 -17.82 -14.28
CA VAL A 136 -2.52 -17.28 -14.39
C VAL A 136 -1.94 -17.65 -15.74
N SER A 137 -1.24 -16.71 -16.38
CA SER A 137 -0.44 -16.92 -17.58
C SER A 137 1.01 -16.51 -17.33
N ARG A 138 1.96 -17.32 -17.79
CA ARG A 138 3.40 -17.09 -17.67
C ARG A 138 4.05 -16.73 -19.00
N ASP A 139 3.28 -16.69 -20.07
CA ASP A 139 3.76 -16.55 -21.44
C ASP A 139 2.96 -15.54 -22.26
N HIS A 140 2.49 -14.49 -21.60
CA HIS A 140 1.71 -13.41 -22.21
C HIS A 140 0.46 -13.94 -22.94
N TYR A 141 -0.38 -14.67 -22.18
CA TYR A 141 -1.71 -15.19 -22.56
C TYR A 141 -1.74 -16.37 -23.54
N LYS A 142 -0.61 -16.93 -23.93
CA LYS A 142 -0.57 -18.10 -24.82
C LYS A 142 -1.15 -19.35 -24.12
N ASN A 143 -0.79 -19.52 -22.87
CA ASN A 143 -1.34 -20.56 -22.00
C ASN A 143 -1.87 -19.94 -20.72
N VAL A 144 -2.98 -20.47 -20.23
CA VAL A 144 -3.61 -20.06 -18.98
C VAL A 144 -3.88 -21.27 -18.09
N VAL A 145 -3.63 -21.13 -16.81
CA VAL A 145 -3.84 -22.18 -15.80
C VAL A 145 -4.80 -21.63 -14.76
N ARG A 146 -5.87 -22.38 -14.50
CA ARG A 146 -6.82 -22.04 -13.44
C ARG A 146 -6.17 -22.16 -12.07
N VAL A 147 -6.43 -21.18 -11.23
CA VAL A 147 -6.06 -21.18 -9.83
C VAL A 147 -7.28 -21.61 -8.99
N GLU A 148 -7.10 -22.58 -8.11
CA GLU A 148 -8.14 -23.09 -7.22
C GLU A 148 -8.11 -22.41 -5.83
#